data_40d75fefb7ebf922e06aa9d3234e55ff
#
_entry.id   40d75fefb7ebf922e06aa9d3234e55ff
#
_cell.length_a   1.000
_cell.length_b   1.000
_cell.length_c   1.000
_cell.angle_alpha   90.00
_cell.angle_beta   90.00
_cell.angle_gamma   90.00
#
_symmetry.space_group_name_H-M   'P 1'
#
loop_
_entity.id
_entity.type
_entity.pdbx_description
1 polymer ?
#
loop_
_entity_poly.entity_id
_entity_poly.type
_entity_poly.pdbx_seq_one_letter_code
_entity_poly.pdbx_strand_id
1 'polypeptide(L)'
;MKFMLAVLGDPLHSQGPITAYRFAEAAVTAGHTIHRVFFYQGAVLVANDLAEPPQDEISITELWQHLASENSIELMACIASASRRGIFDEDEAVRYEKPTSSISSGFIIGGLGQLMEGILVADRTVTFGS
;
A
#
# COMPACT_ATOMS: atom_id res chain seq x y z
N MET A 1 -20.45 -2.67 2.44
CA MET A 1 -19.89 -2.31 1.12
C MET A 1 -18.48 -2.86 0.98
N LYS A 2 -18.06 -3.09 -0.25
CA LYS A 2 -16.71 -3.46 -0.59
C LYS A 2 -16.00 -2.24 -1.19
N PHE A 3 -14.90 -1.81 -0.58
CA PHE A 3 -14.13 -0.65 -1.00
C PHE A 3 -12.84 -1.03 -1.72
N MET A 4 -12.48 -0.22 -2.69
CA MET A 4 -11.15 -0.17 -3.29
C MET A 4 -10.54 1.16 -2.89
N LEU A 5 -9.31 1.15 -2.36
CA LEU A 5 -8.61 2.39 -1.97
C LEU A 5 -7.42 2.62 -2.89
N ALA A 6 -7.26 3.85 -3.35
CA ALA A 6 -6.09 4.29 -4.10
C ALA A 6 -5.39 5.38 -3.31
N VAL A 7 -4.11 5.19 -3.01
CA VAL A 7 -3.33 6.10 -2.16
C VAL A 7 -2.15 6.63 -2.97
N LEU A 8 -2.01 7.95 -3.07
CA LEU A 8 -1.00 8.58 -3.92
C LEU A 8 0.09 9.32 -3.15
N GLY A 9 -0.17 9.77 -1.95
CA GLY A 9 0.74 10.64 -1.22
C GLY A 9 1.93 9.94 -0.59
N ASP A 10 3.10 10.56 -0.66
CA ASP A 10 4.32 10.13 0.02
C ASP A 10 4.09 10.19 1.54
N PRO A 11 4.34 9.12 2.30
CA PRO A 11 4.08 9.10 3.74
C PRO A 11 4.88 10.11 4.55
N LEU A 12 6.01 10.59 4.02
CA LEU A 12 6.86 11.56 4.71
C LEU A 12 6.39 13.01 4.50
N HIS A 13 5.61 13.27 3.46
CA HIS A 13 5.24 14.63 3.05
C HIS A 13 3.74 14.83 2.90
N SER A 14 2.95 13.79 3.09
CA SER A 14 1.50 13.82 2.84
C SER A 14 0.75 13.13 3.95
N GLN A 15 -0.47 13.60 4.23
CA GLN A 15 -1.40 12.94 5.15
C GLN A 15 -2.18 11.80 4.47
N GLY A 16 -2.04 11.63 3.15
CA GLY A 16 -2.79 10.63 2.40
C GLY A 16 -2.72 9.23 2.97
N PRO A 17 -1.51 8.66 3.17
CA PRO A 17 -1.39 7.29 3.68
C PRO A 17 -1.99 7.07 5.06
N ILE A 18 -1.81 8.00 5.99
CA ILE A 18 -2.40 7.85 7.34
C ILE A 18 -3.91 8.09 7.33
N THR A 19 -4.39 9.01 6.51
CA THR A 19 -5.83 9.24 6.36
C THR A 19 -6.50 8.03 5.74
N ALA A 20 -5.89 7.43 4.73
CA ALA A 20 -6.38 6.19 4.12
C ALA A 20 -6.43 5.04 5.14
N TYR A 21 -5.41 4.92 5.97
CA TYR A 21 -5.37 3.93 7.04
C TYR A 21 -6.54 4.12 8.01
N ARG A 22 -6.77 5.35 8.47
CA ARG A 22 -7.87 5.66 9.39
C ARG A 22 -9.22 5.38 8.77
N PHE A 23 -9.37 5.69 7.49
CA PHE A 23 -10.58 5.35 6.75
C PHE A 23 -10.79 3.84 6.71
N ALA A 24 -9.75 3.08 6.35
CA ALA A 24 -9.83 1.62 6.26
C ALA A 24 -10.18 1.00 7.61
N GLU A 25 -9.54 1.46 8.69
CA GLU A 25 -9.82 0.98 10.03
C GLU A 25 -11.28 1.24 10.42
N ALA A 26 -11.78 2.44 10.17
CA ALA A 26 -13.17 2.79 10.45
C ALA A 26 -14.15 1.97 9.61
N ALA A 27 -13.82 1.74 8.34
CA ALA A 27 -14.67 0.97 7.44
C ALA A 27 -14.81 -0.48 7.90
N VAL A 28 -13.70 -1.16 8.27
CA VAL A 28 -13.77 -2.54 8.75
C VAL A 28 -14.47 -2.62 10.10
N THR A 29 -14.28 -1.65 10.98
CA THR A 29 -14.98 -1.57 12.26
C THR A 29 -16.50 -1.44 12.05
N ALA A 30 -16.92 -0.72 11.01
CA ALA A 30 -18.32 -0.56 10.66
C ALA A 30 -18.92 -1.75 9.89
N GLY A 31 -18.15 -2.80 9.68
CA GLY A 31 -18.63 -4.03 9.03
C GLY A 31 -18.45 -4.05 7.50
N HIS A 32 -17.73 -3.08 6.94
CA HIS A 32 -17.41 -3.08 5.51
C HIS A 32 -16.14 -3.87 5.23
N THR A 33 -15.91 -4.20 3.96
CA THR A 33 -14.70 -4.88 3.52
C THR A 33 -13.86 -3.96 2.64
N ILE A 34 -12.54 -4.13 2.72
CA ILE A 34 -11.58 -3.48 1.83
C ILE A 34 -11.03 -4.56 0.92
N HIS A 35 -11.33 -4.49 -0.38
CA HIS A 35 -10.86 -5.49 -1.35
C HIS A 35 -9.36 -5.37 -1.57
N ARG A 36 -8.89 -4.15 -1.83
CA ARG A 36 -7.49 -3.87 -2.13
C ARG A 36 -7.16 -2.43 -1.81
N VAL A 37 -5.94 -2.21 -1.35
CA VAL A 37 -5.36 -0.87 -1.24
C VAL A 37 -4.22 -0.79 -2.26
N PHE A 38 -4.32 0.11 -3.21
CA PHE A 38 -3.34 0.29 -4.27
C PHE A 38 -2.52 1.56 -3.97
N PHE A 39 -1.25 1.35 -3.66
CA PHE A 39 -0.31 2.44 -3.40
C PHE A 39 0.37 2.84 -4.71
N TYR A 40 0.26 4.10 -5.07
CA TYR A 40 0.70 4.63 -6.35
C TYR A 40 1.59 5.85 -6.13
N GLN A 41 2.52 6.12 -7.06
CA GLN A 41 3.46 7.23 -6.93
C GLN A 41 4.19 7.17 -5.58
N GLY A 42 4.35 8.30 -4.88
CA GLY A 42 5.06 8.36 -3.60
C GLY A 42 4.52 7.47 -2.50
N ALA A 43 3.25 7.08 -2.59
CA ALA A 43 2.64 6.21 -1.58
C ALA A 43 3.28 4.82 -1.51
N VAL A 44 3.95 4.36 -2.56
CA VAL A 44 4.66 3.06 -2.53
C VAL A 44 5.75 3.02 -1.45
N LEU A 45 6.22 4.18 -0.97
CA LEU A 45 7.20 4.23 0.12
C LEU A 45 6.66 3.65 1.43
N VAL A 46 5.34 3.52 1.60
CA VAL A 46 4.75 2.78 2.72
C VAL A 46 5.23 1.32 2.72
N ALA A 47 5.51 0.76 1.55
CA ALA A 47 5.96 -0.62 1.40
C ALA A 47 7.50 -0.78 1.50
N ASN A 48 8.24 0.25 1.83
CA ASN A 48 9.70 0.19 1.88
C ASN A 48 10.18 -0.45 3.19
N ASP A 49 10.75 -1.66 3.10
CA ASP A 49 11.23 -2.41 4.25
C ASP A 49 12.54 -1.84 4.82
N LEU A 50 13.24 -1.03 4.05
CA LEU A 50 14.54 -0.46 4.45
C LEU A 50 14.40 0.88 5.16
N ALA A 51 13.21 1.45 5.22
CA ALA A 51 12.95 2.67 5.95
C ALA A 51 12.78 2.36 7.43
N GLU A 52 13.39 3.17 8.29
CA GLU A 52 13.33 2.98 9.74
C GLU A 52 12.89 4.28 10.38
N PRO A 53 11.66 4.38 10.89
CA PRO A 53 11.23 5.59 11.59
C PRO A 53 11.93 5.69 12.96
N PRO A 54 12.06 6.89 13.53
CA PRO A 54 12.51 7.06 14.90
C PRO A 54 11.67 6.23 15.87
N GLN A 55 12.27 5.79 16.97
CA GLN A 55 11.62 4.88 17.92
C GLN A 55 10.33 5.43 18.54
N ASP A 56 10.21 6.74 18.62
CA ASP A 56 9.04 7.41 19.19
C ASP A 56 7.95 7.70 18.14
N GLU A 57 8.18 7.35 16.88
CA GLU A 57 7.20 7.51 15.81
C GLU A 57 6.50 6.20 15.50
N ILE A 58 5.23 6.29 15.11
CA ILE A 58 4.44 5.14 14.68
C ILE A 58 4.84 4.80 13.24
N SER A 59 5.12 3.52 12.99
CA SER A 59 5.38 3.04 11.63
C SER A 59 4.08 2.90 10.85
N ILE A 60 3.90 3.71 9.82
CA ILE A 60 2.75 3.59 8.92
C ILE A 60 2.74 2.23 8.20
N THR A 61 3.91 1.69 7.90
CA THR A 61 4.05 0.37 7.30
C THR A 61 3.46 -0.71 8.21
N GLU A 62 3.84 -0.70 9.48
CA GLU A 62 3.34 -1.68 10.45
C GLU A 62 1.84 -1.55 10.70
N LEU A 63 1.32 -0.32 10.73
CA LEU A 63 -0.12 -0.10 10.86
C LEU A 63 -0.88 -0.79 9.73
N TRP A 64 -0.44 -0.59 8.50
CA TRP A 64 -1.07 -1.22 7.35
C TRP A 64 -0.93 -2.73 7.35
N GLN A 65 0.27 -3.24 7.68
CA GLN A 65 0.52 -4.69 7.76
C GLN A 65 -0.43 -5.35 8.76
N HIS A 66 -0.58 -4.76 9.94
CA HIS A 66 -1.43 -5.29 10.99
C HIS A 66 -2.90 -5.28 10.60
N LEU A 67 -3.40 -4.16 10.11
CA LEU A 67 -4.79 -4.05 9.68
C LEU A 67 -5.11 -5.04 8.55
N ALA A 68 -4.20 -5.16 7.60
CA ALA A 68 -4.38 -6.04 6.44
C ALA A 68 -4.40 -7.51 6.85
N SER A 69 -3.49 -7.93 7.74
CA SER A 69 -3.42 -9.32 8.17
C SER A 69 -4.66 -9.73 8.97
N GLU A 70 -5.22 -8.84 9.76
CA GLU A 70 -6.41 -9.12 10.58
C GLU A 70 -7.71 -9.12 9.75
N ASN A 71 -7.74 -8.43 8.61
CA ASN A 71 -8.96 -8.20 7.86
C ASN A 71 -8.90 -8.69 6.41
N SER A 72 -7.87 -9.46 6.07
CA SER A 72 -7.69 -10.02 4.73
C SER A 72 -7.70 -8.95 3.63
N ILE A 73 -7.02 -7.83 3.88
CA ILE A 73 -6.89 -6.74 2.93
C ILE A 73 -5.65 -6.97 2.08
N GLU A 74 -5.79 -6.88 0.77
CA GLU A 74 -4.64 -6.95 -0.13
C GLU A 74 -3.98 -5.58 -0.26
N LEU A 75 -2.70 -5.51 0.10
CA LEU A 75 -1.88 -4.29 -0.02
C LEU A 75 -1.01 -4.43 -1.26
N MET A 76 -1.18 -3.54 -2.23
CA MET A 76 -0.50 -3.62 -3.51
C MET A 76 0.24 -2.34 -3.82
N ALA A 77 1.52 -2.45 -4.19
CA ALA A 77 2.33 -1.33 -4.63
C ALA A 77 2.47 -1.36 -6.16
N CYS A 78 2.25 -0.21 -6.80
CA CYS A 78 2.40 -0.08 -8.25
C CYS A 78 3.83 -0.41 -8.66
N ILE A 79 4.00 -1.34 -9.61
CA ILE A 79 5.32 -1.84 -10.03
C ILE A 79 6.21 -0.70 -10.56
N ALA A 80 5.70 0.17 -11.41
CA ALA A 80 6.49 1.26 -11.97
C ALA A 80 6.87 2.30 -10.90
N SER A 81 5.94 2.65 -10.02
CA SER A 81 6.20 3.59 -8.93
C SER A 81 7.20 3.01 -7.93
N ALA A 82 7.08 1.72 -7.64
CA ALA A 82 7.96 1.01 -6.72
C ALA A 82 9.39 0.92 -7.25
N SER A 83 9.57 0.48 -8.50
CA SER A 83 10.91 0.31 -9.07
C SER A 83 11.67 1.62 -9.19
N ARG A 84 10.99 2.72 -9.50
CA ARG A 84 11.60 4.06 -9.53
C ARG A 84 12.15 4.49 -8.18
N ARG A 85 11.64 3.92 -7.11
CA ARG A 85 11.97 4.30 -5.73
C ARG A 85 12.75 3.22 -5.00
N GLY A 86 13.26 2.22 -5.74
CA GLY A 86 14.10 1.18 -5.16
C GLY A 86 13.33 0.13 -4.37
N ILE A 87 12.04 0.00 -4.59
CA ILE A 87 11.20 -1.00 -3.92
C ILE A 87 10.97 -2.16 -4.87
N PHE A 88 11.54 -3.32 -4.52
CA PHE A 88 11.49 -4.52 -5.33
C PHE A 88 11.07 -5.72 -4.49
N ASP A 89 10.25 -6.59 -5.07
CA ASP A 89 10.11 -7.94 -4.55
C ASP A 89 11.31 -8.79 -5.02
N GLU A 90 11.34 -10.06 -4.65
CA GLU A 90 12.47 -10.92 -5.00
C GLU A 90 12.63 -11.07 -6.52
N ASP A 91 11.52 -11.27 -7.23
CA ASP A 91 11.53 -11.43 -8.68
C ASP A 91 12.04 -10.18 -9.40
N GLU A 92 11.58 -9.00 -8.99
CA GLU A 92 12.03 -7.74 -9.57
C GLU A 92 13.49 -7.43 -9.20
N ALA A 93 13.90 -7.76 -7.98
CA ALA A 93 15.30 -7.59 -7.58
C ALA A 93 16.24 -8.45 -8.43
N VAL A 94 15.86 -9.69 -8.69
CA VAL A 94 16.64 -10.59 -9.57
C VAL A 94 16.62 -10.04 -10.99
N ARG A 95 15.47 -9.63 -11.50
CA ARG A 95 15.31 -9.12 -12.86
C ARG A 95 16.21 -7.91 -13.15
N TYR A 96 16.36 -7.01 -12.18
CA TYR A 96 17.16 -5.78 -12.33
C TYR A 96 18.54 -5.90 -11.67
N GLU A 97 18.96 -7.10 -11.31
CA GLU A 97 20.27 -7.39 -10.73
C GLU A 97 20.57 -6.55 -9.48
N LYS A 98 19.56 -6.42 -8.61
CA LYS A 98 19.68 -5.69 -7.34
C LYS A 98 20.17 -6.62 -6.24
N PRO A 99 20.89 -6.10 -5.23
CA PRO A 99 21.48 -6.95 -4.18
C PRO A 99 20.45 -7.58 -3.24
N THR A 100 19.25 -7.01 -3.14
CA THR A 100 18.22 -7.51 -2.23
C THR A 100 16.83 -7.06 -2.67
N SER A 101 15.81 -7.78 -2.22
CA SER A 101 14.45 -7.27 -2.22
C SER A 101 14.31 -6.19 -1.13
N SER A 102 13.36 -5.29 -1.28
CA SER A 102 13.17 -4.17 -0.35
C SER A 102 11.70 -3.91 -0.01
N ILE A 103 10.79 -4.74 -0.51
CA ILE A 103 9.36 -4.61 -0.19
C ILE A 103 9.08 -5.23 1.18
N SER A 104 8.29 -4.54 1.99
CA SER A 104 7.86 -5.04 3.29
C SER A 104 6.92 -6.24 3.14
N SER A 105 6.96 -7.15 4.12
CA SER A 105 6.06 -8.30 4.13
C SER A 105 4.60 -7.84 4.15
N GLY A 106 3.73 -8.63 3.50
CA GLY A 106 2.31 -8.30 3.39
C GLY A 106 1.95 -7.38 2.24
N PHE A 107 2.93 -6.78 1.57
CA PHE A 107 2.73 -5.99 0.35
C PHE A 107 3.12 -6.81 -0.87
N ILE A 108 2.37 -6.65 -1.96
CA ILE A 108 2.68 -7.29 -3.24
C ILE A 108 2.82 -6.23 -4.33
N ILE A 109 3.55 -6.58 -5.37
CA ILE A 109 3.74 -5.72 -6.54
C ILE A 109 2.61 -6.00 -7.55
N GLY A 110 2.07 -4.95 -8.14
CA GLY A 110 1.05 -5.09 -9.17
C GLY A 110 1.05 -3.93 -10.15
N GLY A 111 0.40 -4.14 -11.28
CA GLY A 111 0.29 -3.14 -12.32
C GLY A 111 -1.07 -2.46 -12.34
N LEU A 112 -1.25 -1.55 -13.29
CA LEU A 112 -2.50 -0.80 -13.44
C LEU A 112 -3.68 -1.69 -13.78
N GLY A 113 -3.43 -2.90 -14.34
CA GLY A 113 -4.49 -3.88 -14.58
C GLY A 113 -5.17 -4.31 -13.28
N GLN A 114 -4.40 -4.50 -12.20
CA GLN A 114 -4.96 -4.86 -10.91
C GLN A 114 -5.68 -3.68 -10.26
N LEU A 115 -5.24 -2.43 -10.51
CA LEU A 115 -5.97 -1.25 -10.08
C LEU A 115 -7.36 -1.22 -10.74
N MET A 116 -7.42 -1.44 -12.05
CA MET A 116 -8.68 -1.45 -12.79
C MET A 116 -9.59 -2.59 -12.34
N GLU A 117 -9.03 -3.78 -12.13
CA GLU A 117 -9.80 -4.93 -11.64
C GLU A 117 -10.41 -4.62 -10.27
N GLY A 118 -9.63 -4.04 -9.37
CA GLY A 118 -10.13 -3.66 -8.05
C GLY A 118 -11.27 -2.64 -8.10
N ILE A 119 -11.17 -1.67 -9.00
CA ILE A 119 -12.23 -0.67 -9.20
C ILE A 119 -13.52 -1.33 -9.70
N LEU A 120 -13.41 -2.30 -10.61
CA LEU A 120 -14.58 -2.99 -11.16
C LEU A 120 -15.25 -3.91 -10.16
N VAL A 121 -14.48 -4.52 -9.25
CA VAL A 121 -15.01 -5.46 -8.25
C VAL A 121 -15.63 -4.74 -7.06
N ALA A 122 -15.13 -3.58 -6.70
CA ALA A 122 -15.57 -2.85 -5.52
C ALA A 122 -16.90 -2.11 -5.75
N ASP A 123 -17.62 -1.90 -4.66
CA ASP A 123 -18.84 -1.06 -4.69
C ASP A 123 -18.48 0.43 -4.80
N ARG A 124 -17.37 0.83 -4.17
CA ARG A 124 -16.88 2.21 -4.18
C ARG A 124 -15.37 2.22 -4.22
N THR A 125 -14.83 3.19 -4.93
CA THR A 125 -13.40 3.50 -4.93
C THR A 125 -13.18 4.85 -4.28
N VAL A 126 -12.27 4.90 -3.30
CA VAL A 126 -11.91 6.14 -2.62
C VAL A 126 -10.43 6.41 -2.89
N THR A 127 -10.14 7.62 -3.36
CA THR A 127 -8.76 8.04 -3.67
C THR A 127 -8.29 9.04 -2.62
N PHE A 128 -7.09 8.80 -2.10
CA PHE A 128 -6.43 9.69 -1.15
C PHE A 128 -5.23 10.32 -1.85
N GLY A 129 -5.34 11.60 -2.16
CA GLY A 129 -4.32 12.33 -2.87
C GLY A 129 -3.14 12.76 -1.99
N SER A 130 -2.22 13.43 -2.58
CA SER A 130 -1.05 13.97 -1.90
C SER A 130 -1.32 15.28 -1.17
#